data_8c5f6ee552df5df928e8eebbf014fcea
#
_entry.id   8c5f6ee552df5df928e8eebbf014fcea
#
_cell.length_a   1.000
_cell.length_b   1.000
_cell.length_c   1.000
_cell.angle_alpha   90.00
_cell.angle_beta   90.00
_cell.angle_gamma   90.00
#
_symmetry.space_group_name_H-M   'P 1'
#
loop_
_entity.id
_entity.type
_entity.pdbx_description
1 polymer ?
#
loop_
_entity_poly.entity_id
_entity_poly.type
_entity_poly.pdbx_seq_one_letter_code
_entity_poly.pdbx_strand_id
1 'polypeptide(L)'
;AASDVYKRQVYGGPYHIEVNDGETVRINDVLIGEVWLCSGQSNMDMRVGGRYSDPVMGSLDAIVTSGNSGIRMFTVGSKMTSEPLTDCKGEWQEASSETVPEFSAAGYFFARKLNQVLGIPVGIIHASYGGSRVEAWMSKEGVASYKDLPDVHNASILYNGMLSPVVGYGIRGCLWYQGEANVDAPDLYTQLFPSLVSDWRKQWGIGEFPFYYAQIAPFNYNKGEGKGKNSAYLREAQVKCLHLIPSSGMVVLTDVGDDRTIHPMEKETVGNRFAYLALGRTYGKKGFPVTGPLYKSMQTEGNKIILSFDEMGKGLTTYRQPLNGFEVAGEDRVFHPAHARFGKDAQTVIVSSPEVEQPVAVRYAFKAVSYTHLTLPTTE
;
A
#
# COMPACT_ATOMS: atom_id res chain seq x y z
N ALA A 1 33.55 16.97 -17.43
CA ALA A 1 33.02 15.77 -16.88
C ALA A 1 33.22 15.81 -15.36
N ALA A 2 32.23 16.24 -14.61
CA ALA A 2 32.23 16.12 -13.17
C ALA A 2 31.93 14.64 -12.84
N SER A 3 32.88 13.95 -12.23
CA SER A 3 32.62 12.66 -11.61
C SER A 3 31.85 12.93 -10.33
N ASP A 4 30.55 12.71 -10.35
CA ASP A 4 29.72 12.71 -9.14
C ASP A 4 30.17 11.55 -8.26
N VAL A 5 31.08 11.84 -7.34
CA VAL A 5 31.36 10.96 -6.21
C VAL A 5 30.20 11.14 -5.24
N TYR A 6 29.19 10.27 -5.36
CA TYR A 6 28.13 10.12 -4.36
C TYR A 6 28.78 9.64 -3.04
N LYS A 7 29.27 10.57 -2.25
CA LYS A 7 29.58 10.28 -0.86
C LYS A 7 28.24 10.08 -0.15
N ARG A 8 27.97 8.87 0.33
CA ARG A 8 26.87 8.64 1.26
C ARG A 8 27.04 9.62 2.43
N GLN A 9 26.16 10.61 2.48
CA GLN A 9 26.10 11.51 3.60
C GLN A 9 25.60 10.77 4.82
N VAL A 10 26.10 11.14 5.99
CA VAL A 10 25.64 10.59 7.27
C VAL A 10 24.26 11.13 7.55
N TYR A 11 23.33 10.26 7.91
CA TYR A 11 21.99 10.68 8.37
C TYR A 11 22.10 11.62 9.57
N GLY A 12 21.25 12.65 9.62
CA GLY A 12 21.23 13.57 10.74
C GLY A 12 20.78 14.98 10.36
N GLY A 13 21.14 15.95 11.16
CA GLY A 13 20.80 17.34 11.07
C GLY A 13 20.33 17.91 12.42
N PRO A 14 19.81 19.15 12.46
CA PRO A 14 19.58 20.02 11.30
C PRO A 14 20.88 20.63 10.73
N TYR A 15 20.97 20.69 9.42
CA TYR A 15 22.04 21.34 8.67
C TYR A 15 21.51 22.61 7.97
N HIS A 16 22.39 23.35 7.29
CA HIS A 16 22.00 24.36 6.32
C HIS A 16 22.67 24.10 4.97
N ILE A 17 22.03 24.53 3.92
CA ILE A 17 22.59 24.57 2.55
C ILE A 17 22.71 26.01 2.12
N GLU A 18 23.86 26.37 1.60
CA GLU A 18 24.09 27.70 0.95
C GLU A 18 24.30 27.46 -0.54
N VAL A 19 23.57 28.21 -1.35
CA VAL A 19 23.73 28.27 -2.80
C VAL A 19 24.07 29.72 -3.18
N ASN A 20 25.13 29.90 -3.96
CA ASN A 20 25.57 31.21 -4.41
C ASN A 20 25.82 31.20 -5.93
N ASP A 21 25.12 32.05 -6.65
CA ASP A 21 25.29 32.30 -8.07
C ASP A 21 25.41 33.81 -8.36
N GLY A 22 25.86 34.57 -7.35
CA GLY A 22 25.90 36.04 -7.33
C GLY A 22 25.11 36.60 -6.15
N GLU A 23 24.02 35.95 -5.78
CA GLU A 23 23.29 36.16 -4.54
C GLU A 23 23.31 34.89 -3.70
N THR A 24 23.47 35.03 -2.38
CA THR A 24 23.48 33.86 -1.47
C THR A 24 22.09 33.53 -0.98
N VAL A 25 21.60 32.34 -1.32
CA VAL A 25 20.38 31.74 -0.76
C VAL A 25 20.78 30.72 0.29
N ARG A 26 20.23 30.82 1.50
CA ARG A 26 20.47 29.90 2.60
C ARG A 26 19.18 29.17 2.96
N ILE A 27 19.22 27.83 2.91
CA ILE A 27 18.16 26.95 3.34
C ILE A 27 18.57 26.37 4.70
N ASN A 28 17.79 26.64 5.75
CA ASN A 28 18.05 26.16 7.10
C ASN A 28 17.18 24.95 7.43
N ASP A 29 17.46 24.29 8.57
CA ASP A 29 16.72 23.16 9.12
C ASP A 29 16.63 21.97 8.14
N VAL A 30 17.72 21.69 7.45
CA VAL A 30 17.81 20.59 6.50
C VAL A 30 18.16 19.29 7.22
N LEU A 31 17.35 18.26 7.05
CA LEU A 31 17.64 16.90 7.54
C LEU A 31 18.12 16.01 6.41
N ILE A 32 19.16 15.21 6.67
CA ILE A 32 19.59 14.13 5.78
C ILE A 32 18.97 12.84 6.30
N GLY A 33 18.04 12.26 5.54
CA GLY A 33 17.26 11.10 5.94
C GLY A 33 16.69 10.34 4.75
N GLU A 34 15.73 9.48 5.02
CA GLU A 34 15.02 8.70 4.02
C GLU A 34 13.70 9.40 3.64
N VAL A 35 13.48 9.63 2.37
CA VAL A 35 12.22 10.23 1.87
C VAL A 35 11.40 9.18 1.14
N TRP A 36 10.11 9.09 1.47
CA TRP A 36 9.16 8.19 0.82
C TRP A 36 8.00 8.96 0.20
N LEU A 37 7.61 8.56 -0.99
CA LEU A 37 6.40 9.06 -1.63
C LEU A 37 5.20 8.24 -1.14
N CYS A 38 4.15 8.89 -0.65
CA CYS A 38 2.87 8.28 -0.30
C CYS A 38 1.80 8.78 -1.26
N SER A 39 1.22 7.89 -2.07
CA SER A 39 0.24 8.27 -3.07
C SER A 39 -0.92 7.27 -3.17
N GLY A 40 -1.98 7.65 -3.87
CA GLY A 40 -3.17 6.83 -4.02
C GLY A 40 -4.47 7.63 -3.95
N GLN A 41 -5.51 7.01 -3.36
CA GLN A 41 -6.82 7.64 -3.22
C GLN A 41 -7.19 7.92 -1.76
N SER A 42 -8.47 8.03 -1.45
CA SER A 42 -9.01 8.46 -0.15
C SER A 42 -8.43 7.71 1.06
N ASN A 43 -8.12 6.43 0.94
CA ASN A 43 -7.51 5.66 2.02
C ASN A 43 -6.06 6.05 2.33
N MET A 44 -5.31 6.60 1.36
CA MET A 44 -4.04 7.25 1.59
C MET A 44 -4.22 8.71 2.04
N ASP A 45 -5.27 9.40 1.55
CA ASP A 45 -5.59 10.79 1.87
C ASP A 45 -6.16 10.98 3.29
N MET A 46 -6.72 9.93 3.88
CA MET A 46 -7.34 9.97 5.21
C MET A 46 -6.36 10.47 6.27
N ARG A 47 -6.74 11.53 6.98
CA ARG A 47 -5.87 12.25 7.92
C ARG A 47 -5.85 11.59 9.30
N VAL A 48 -4.80 11.83 10.08
CA VAL A 48 -4.68 11.30 11.45
C VAL A 48 -5.84 11.80 12.34
N GLY A 49 -6.24 13.04 12.20
CA GLY A 49 -7.40 13.61 12.93
C GLY A 49 -8.75 13.03 12.51
N GLY A 50 -8.77 12.17 11.48
CA GLY A 50 -10.00 11.65 10.91
C GLY A 50 -10.68 12.65 9.95
N ARG A 51 -11.86 12.28 9.45
CA ARG A 51 -12.65 13.10 8.56
C ARG A 51 -14.12 12.79 8.77
N TYR A 52 -14.92 13.77 9.20
CA TYR A 52 -16.37 13.64 9.42
C TYR A 52 -16.77 12.34 10.16
N SER A 53 -17.39 11.39 9.44
CA SER A 53 -17.84 10.09 9.92
C SER A 53 -16.76 8.99 9.89
N ASP A 54 -15.56 9.30 9.40
CA ASP A 54 -14.45 8.34 9.25
C ASP A 54 -13.34 8.66 10.26
N PRO A 55 -13.45 8.22 11.52
CA PRO A 55 -12.41 8.42 12.53
C PRO A 55 -11.20 7.52 12.26
N VAL A 56 -10.03 7.91 12.78
CA VAL A 56 -8.86 7.05 12.87
C VAL A 56 -8.72 6.53 14.29
N MET A 57 -8.63 5.22 14.42
CA MET A 57 -8.46 4.57 15.73
C MET A 57 -7.10 4.99 16.33
N GLY A 58 -7.09 5.35 17.61
CA GLY A 58 -5.88 5.81 18.30
C GLY A 58 -5.36 7.19 17.88
N SER A 59 -6.16 7.97 17.12
CA SER A 59 -5.75 9.29 16.61
C SER A 59 -5.34 10.26 17.71
N LEU A 60 -6.11 10.33 18.81
CA LEU A 60 -5.81 11.26 19.89
C LEU A 60 -4.45 10.98 20.54
N ASP A 61 -4.17 9.72 20.84
CA ASP A 61 -2.88 9.32 21.39
C ASP A 61 -1.73 9.61 20.40
N ALA A 62 -1.95 9.29 19.12
CA ALA A 62 -0.99 9.58 18.07
C ALA A 62 -0.68 11.09 17.94
N ILE A 63 -1.69 11.96 18.10
CA ILE A 63 -1.54 13.41 18.03
C ILE A 63 -0.78 13.95 19.25
N VAL A 64 -1.19 13.61 20.47
CA VAL A 64 -0.56 14.15 21.68
C VAL A 64 0.88 13.68 21.87
N THR A 65 1.27 12.55 21.26
CA THR A 65 2.62 11.99 21.31
C THR A 65 3.45 12.27 20.06
N SER A 66 2.97 13.11 19.14
CA SER A 66 3.55 13.26 17.78
C SER A 66 4.82 14.11 17.70
N GLY A 67 5.16 14.90 18.72
CA GLY A 67 6.32 15.80 18.69
C GLY A 67 7.63 15.06 18.34
N ASN A 68 8.08 15.18 17.10
CA ASN A 68 9.28 14.52 16.60
C ASN A 68 9.92 15.30 15.44
N SER A 69 11.01 16.02 15.74
CA SER A 69 11.76 16.79 14.73
C SER A 69 12.47 15.93 13.67
N GLY A 70 12.60 14.63 13.89
CA GLY A 70 13.12 13.69 12.90
C GLY A 70 12.10 13.22 11.86
N ILE A 71 10.82 13.63 11.97
CA ILE A 71 9.79 13.34 10.97
C ILE A 71 9.40 14.62 10.27
N ARG A 72 9.49 14.61 8.94
CA ARG A 72 9.12 15.73 8.08
C ARG A 72 8.01 15.30 7.12
N MET A 73 7.03 16.16 6.94
CA MET A 73 5.81 15.89 6.18
C MET A 73 5.59 17.00 5.15
N PHE A 74 5.38 16.61 3.90
CA PHE A 74 5.06 17.51 2.79
C PHE A 74 3.79 17.02 2.11
N THR A 75 2.74 17.83 2.11
CA THR A 75 1.51 17.54 1.36
C THR A 75 1.49 18.36 0.09
N VAL A 76 1.46 17.67 -1.06
CA VAL A 76 1.29 18.30 -2.37
C VAL A 76 -0.13 18.85 -2.48
N GLY A 77 -0.25 20.14 -2.79
CA GLY A 77 -1.55 20.78 -2.97
C GLY A 77 -2.34 20.16 -4.10
N SER A 78 -3.61 19.80 -3.82
CA SER A 78 -4.49 19.15 -4.80
C SER A 78 -4.67 19.99 -6.05
N LYS A 79 -4.33 19.44 -7.20
CA LYS A 79 -4.44 20.08 -8.51
C LYS A 79 -4.68 19.04 -9.60
N MET A 80 -5.69 19.30 -10.42
CA MET A 80 -5.95 18.55 -11.66
C MET A 80 -5.64 19.45 -12.84
N THR A 81 -4.88 18.95 -13.81
CA THR A 81 -4.55 19.71 -15.02
C THR A 81 -4.26 18.77 -16.19
N SER A 82 -4.55 19.26 -17.40
CA SER A 82 -4.27 18.53 -18.65
C SER A 82 -2.79 18.52 -19.02
N GLU A 83 -1.99 19.46 -18.48
CA GLU A 83 -0.57 19.57 -18.78
C GLU A 83 0.27 19.40 -17.51
N PRO A 84 1.47 18.78 -17.61
CA PRO A 84 2.37 18.61 -16.49
C PRO A 84 2.81 19.95 -15.90
N LEU A 85 2.68 20.08 -14.59
CA LEU A 85 3.20 21.22 -13.85
C LEU A 85 4.67 20.97 -13.45
N THR A 86 5.42 22.06 -13.29
CA THR A 86 6.82 22.05 -12.83
C THR A 86 6.98 22.49 -11.38
N ASP A 87 5.88 22.96 -10.76
CA ASP A 87 5.85 23.42 -9.38
C ASP A 87 4.50 23.09 -8.71
N CYS A 88 4.48 22.97 -7.39
CA CYS A 88 3.30 22.67 -6.61
C CYS A 88 3.22 23.52 -5.33
N LYS A 89 2.02 23.68 -4.82
CA LYS A 89 1.81 24.22 -3.47
C LYS A 89 2.14 23.14 -2.43
N GLY A 90 2.81 23.52 -1.38
CA GLY A 90 3.16 22.68 -0.24
C GLY A 90 4.34 23.24 0.53
N GLU A 91 4.52 22.74 1.73
CA GLU A 91 5.68 23.07 2.58
C GLU A 91 6.05 21.86 3.42
N TRP A 92 7.34 21.77 3.75
CA TRP A 92 7.81 20.77 4.71
C TRP A 92 7.44 21.19 6.12
N GLN A 93 6.74 20.31 6.84
CA GLN A 93 6.33 20.52 8.22
C GLN A 93 6.97 19.48 9.13
N GLU A 94 7.35 19.91 10.33
CA GLU A 94 7.77 19.02 11.40
C GLU A 94 6.54 18.33 12.00
N ALA A 95 6.70 17.06 12.41
CA ALA A 95 5.64 16.33 13.10
C ALA A 95 5.40 16.91 14.50
N SER A 96 4.22 17.44 14.73
CA SER A 96 3.76 18.01 15.98
C SER A 96 2.27 17.77 16.20
N SER A 97 1.75 18.05 17.40
CA SER A 97 0.32 17.98 17.69
C SER A 97 -0.53 18.93 16.84
N GLU A 98 0.08 19.93 16.22
CA GLU A 98 -0.60 20.90 15.35
C GLU A 98 -0.62 20.44 13.89
N THR A 99 0.45 19.77 13.41
CA THR A 99 0.62 19.42 12.00
C THR A 99 0.13 18.00 11.68
N VAL A 100 0.36 17.04 12.57
CA VAL A 100 0.00 15.62 12.38
C VAL A 100 -1.50 15.40 12.17
N PRO A 101 -2.43 16.10 12.84
CA PRO A 101 -3.87 15.90 12.60
C PRO A 101 -4.29 16.01 11.15
N GLU A 102 -3.65 16.90 10.38
CA GLU A 102 -3.99 17.22 8.99
C GLU A 102 -3.21 16.37 7.97
N PHE A 103 -2.30 15.50 8.41
CA PHE A 103 -1.47 14.71 7.52
C PHE A 103 -2.03 13.30 7.30
N SER A 104 -1.66 12.64 6.16
CA SER A 104 -1.98 11.25 5.85
C SER A 104 -1.69 10.33 7.03
N ALA A 105 -2.71 9.64 7.54
CA ALA A 105 -2.56 8.72 8.65
C ALA A 105 -1.65 7.53 8.28
N ALA A 106 -1.88 6.90 7.13
CA ALA A 106 -1.03 5.79 6.68
C ALA A 106 0.43 6.21 6.51
N GLY A 107 0.66 7.41 5.92
CA GLY A 107 1.99 7.99 5.75
C GLY A 107 2.67 8.33 7.08
N TYR A 108 1.94 8.97 8.00
CA TYR A 108 2.48 9.33 9.32
C TYR A 108 2.85 8.10 10.17
N PHE A 109 1.95 7.12 10.27
CA PHE A 109 2.23 5.91 11.06
C PHE A 109 3.39 5.09 10.47
N PHE A 110 3.53 5.07 9.13
CA PHE A 110 4.70 4.50 8.48
C PHE A 110 5.99 5.24 8.89
N ALA A 111 6.02 6.57 8.75
CA ALA A 111 7.18 7.37 9.08
C ALA A 111 7.56 7.26 10.56
N ARG A 112 6.57 7.31 11.46
CA ARG A 112 6.75 7.15 12.90
C ARG A 112 7.43 5.82 13.24
N LYS A 113 6.91 4.71 12.69
CA LYS A 113 7.48 3.38 12.91
C LYS A 113 8.89 3.27 12.31
N LEU A 114 9.11 3.79 11.13
CA LEU A 114 10.41 3.72 10.46
C LEU A 114 11.47 4.54 11.22
N ASN A 115 11.15 5.78 11.60
CA ASN A 115 12.02 6.64 12.41
C ASN A 115 12.36 5.98 13.77
N GLN A 116 11.35 5.42 14.46
CA GLN A 116 11.52 4.72 15.73
C GLN A 116 12.53 3.55 15.64
N VAL A 117 12.46 2.76 14.56
CA VAL A 117 13.30 1.55 14.43
C VAL A 117 14.67 1.84 13.87
N LEU A 118 14.78 2.80 12.94
CA LEU A 118 16.04 3.12 12.28
C LEU A 118 16.85 4.20 13.02
N GLY A 119 16.20 5.06 13.80
CA GLY A 119 16.84 6.18 14.49
C GLY A 119 17.37 7.25 13.53
N ILE A 120 16.77 7.40 12.34
CA ILE A 120 17.18 8.35 11.30
C ILE A 120 16.01 9.27 10.93
N PRO A 121 16.27 10.48 10.38
CA PRO A 121 15.21 11.33 9.86
C PRO A 121 14.42 10.64 8.74
N VAL A 122 13.09 10.85 8.74
CA VAL A 122 12.17 10.31 7.73
C VAL A 122 11.29 11.43 7.19
N GLY A 123 11.35 11.64 5.88
CA GLY A 123 10.50 12.56 5.15
C GLY A 123 9.40 11.81 4.39
N ILE A 124 8.19 12.37 4.36
CA ILE A 124 7.07 11.88 3.56
C ILE A 124 6.60 12.97 2.61
N ILE A 125 6.61 12.67 1.32
CA ILE A 125 5.89 13.44 0.32
C ILE A 125 4.55 12.76 0.11
N HIS A 126 3.46 13.44 0.42
CA HIS A 126 2.10 12.94 0.30
C HIS A 126 1.39 13.59 -0.89
N ALA A 127 0.96 12.76 -1.85
CA ALA A 127 0.20 13.17 -3.03
C ALA A 127 -0.91 12.15 -3.28
N SER A 128 -2.13 12.38 -2.79
CA SER A 128 -3.28 11.51 -2.98
C SER A 128 -4.55 12.29 -3.27
N TYR A 129 -5.54 11.62 -3.90
CA TYR A 129 -6.80 12.25 -4.26
C TYR A 129 -7.96 11.26 -4.14
N GLY A 130 -8.97 11.60 -3.34
CA GLY A 130 -10.13 10.76 -3.08
C GLY A 130 -10.88 10.36 -4.36
N GLY A 131 -11.30 9.08 -4.45
CA GLY A 131 -12.07 8.56 -5.58
C GLY A 131 -11.31 8.42 -6.90
N SER A 132 -9.99 8.65 -6.91
CA SER A 132 -9.19 8.59 -8.14
C SER A 132 -8.90 7.17 -8.60
N ARG A 133 -8.99 6.97 -9.91
CA ARG A 133 -8.61 5.73 -10.58
C ARG A 133 -7.10 5.73 -10.88
N VAL A 134 -6.53 4.54 -11.10
CA VAL A 134 -5.08 4.35 -11.34
C VAL A 134 -4.59 5.14 -12.57
N GLU A 135 -5.38 5.19 -13.64
CA GLU A 135 -5.05 5.88 -14.88
C GLU A 135 -4.89 7.41 -14.73
N ALA A 136 -5.51 8.02 -13.73
CA ALA A 136 -5.35 9.45 -13.45
C ALA A 136 -3.93 9.81 -12.94
N TRP A 137 -3.21 8.81 -12.43
CA TRP A 137 -1.87 8.94 -11.86
C TRP A 137 -0.73 8.51 -12.79
N MET A 138 -1.04 8.12 -14.02
CA MET A 138 -0.06 7.76 -15.05
C MET A 138 0.28 8.99 -15.90
N SER A 139 1.51 9.07 -16.43
CA SER A 139 1.84 10.09 -17.42
C SER A 139 1.07 9.89 -18.73
N LYS A 140 1.05 10.90 -19.61
CA LYS A 140 0.45 10.75 -20.96
C LYS A 140 1.09 9.59 -21.74
N GLU A 141 2.40 9.42 -21.60
CA GLU A 141 3.14 8.32 -22.22
C GLU A 141 2.75 6.97 -21.61
N GLY A 142 2.56 6.92 -20.28
CA GLY A 142 2.17 5.73 -19.55
C GLY A 142 0.79 5.19 -19.96
N VAL A 143 -0.15 6.07 -20.28
CA VAL A 143 -1.51 5.68 -20.71
C VAL A 143 -1.66 5.53 -22.22
N ALA A 144 -0.69 5.95 -23.03
CA ALA A 144 -0.82 6.04 -24.50
C ALA A 144 -1.13 4.70 -25.20
N SER A 145 -0.73 3.57 -24.60
CA SER A 145 -1.02 2.23 -25.13
C SER A 145 -2.42 1.71 -24.86
N TYR A 146 -3.16 2.37 -23.97
CA TYR A 146 -4.50 1.96 -23.53
C TYR A 146 -5.57 2.77 -24.27
N LYS A 147 -6.31 2.11 -25.18
CA LYS A 147 -7.31 2.79 -26.04
C LYS A 147 -8.70 2.95 -25.40
N ASP A 148 -9.08 2.00 -24.56
CA ASP A 148 -10.43 1.88 -24.00
C ASP A 148 -10.42 2.05 -22.48
N LEU A 149 -9.92 3.20 -22.02
CA LEU A 149 -9.95 3.53 -20.60
C LEU A 149 -11.37 3.92 -20.16
N PRO A 150 -11.88 3.38 -19.03
CA PRO A 150 -13.19 3.73 -18.51
C PRO A 150 -13.35 5.22 -18.20
N ASP A 151 -12.28 5.89 -17.83
CA ASP A 151 -12.23 7.31 -17.49
C ASP A 151 -11.11 8.04 -18.24
N VAL A 152 -11.15 7.95 -19.56
CA VAL A 152 -10.11 8.52 -20.44
C VAL A 152 -9.96 10.04 -20.26
N HIS A 153 -11.06 10.76 -19.94
CA HIS A 153 -11.02 12.21 -19.76
C HIS A 153 -10.24 12.65 -18.53
N ASN A 154 -10.16 11.79 -17.50
CA ASN A 154 -9.41 12.02 -16.28
C ASN A 154 -8.06 11.29 -16.25
N ALA A 155 -7.67 10.63 -17.34
CA ALA A 155 -6.34 10.03 -17.43
C ALA A 155 -5.26 11.12 -17.33
N SER A 156 -4.20 10.84 -16.58
CA SER A 156 -3.02 11.69 -16.38
C SER A 156 -3.22 13.01 -15.59
N ILE A 157 -4.46 13.43 -15.29
CA ILE A 157 -4.69 14.78 -14.70
C ILE A 157 -4.10 14.95 -13.30
N LEU A 158 -4.03 13.88 -12.51
CA LEU A 158 -3.42 13.91 -11.17
C LEU A 158 -1.90 13.71 -11.25
N TYR A 159 -1.42 12.90 -12.18
CA TYR A 159 0.00 12.85 -12.49
C TYR A 159 0.51 14.26 -12.85
N ASN A 160 -0.14 14.90 -13.80
CA ASN A 160 0.25 16.23 -14.28
C ASN A 160 0.23 17.30 -13.18
N GLY A 161 -0.79 17.29 -12.35
CA GLY A 161 -1.01 18.34 -11.35
C GLY A 161 -0.32 18.11 -10.01
N MET A 162 -0.05 16.86 -9.64
CA MET A 162 0.39 16.52 -8.28
C MET A 162 1.70 15.72 -8.24
N LEU A 163 1.99 14.88 -9.24
CA LEU A 163 3.23 14.10 -9.24
C LEU A 163 4.32 14.74 -10.07
N SER A 164 4.02 15.23 -11.28
CA SER A 164 4.99 15.88 -12.15
C SER A 164 5.85 16.91 -11.43
N PRO A 165 5.31 17.78 -10.55
CA PRO A 165 6.10 18.77 -9.82
C PRO A 165 7.12 18.20 -8.84
N VAL A 166 6.94 16.96 -8.38
CA VAL A 166 7.83 16.31 -7.41
C VAL A 166 8.68 15.20 -8.02
N VAL A 167 8.49 14.89 -9.30
CA VAL A 167 9.39 14.02 -10.05
C VAL A 167 10.80 14.57 -10.03
N GLY A 168 11.78 13.68 -9.75
CA GLY A 168 13.18 14.08 -9.60
C GLY A 168 13.59 14.42 -8.16
N TYR A 169 12.65 14.62 -7.23
CA TYR A 169 13.01 14.66 -5.81
C TYR A 169 13.55 13.29 -5.38
N GLY A 170 14.63 13.27 -4.59
CA GLY A 170 15.26 12.03 -4.14
C GLY A 170 14.34 11.25 -3.21
N ILE A 171 13.83 10.11 -3.64
CA ILE A 171 13.01 9.21 -2.83
C ILE A 171 13.68 7.86 -2.64
N ARG A 172 13.41 7.22 -1.51
CA ARG A 172 13.80 5.83 -1.26
C ARG A 172 12.85 4.84 -1.93
N GLY A 173 11.57 5.16 -1.95
CA GLY A 173 10.52 4.31 -2.51
C GLY A 173 9.15 4.95 -2.43
N CYS A 174 8.14 4.18 -2.82
CA CYS A 174 6.75 4.61 -2.85
C CYS A 174 5.85 3.71 -2.03
N LEU A 175 4.88 4.31 -1.34
CA LEU A 175 3.72 3.66 -0.74
C LEU A 175 2.47 4.03 -1.54
N TRP A 176 1.72 3.03 -1.97
CA TRP A 176 0.53 3.20 -2.79
C TRP A 176 -0.70 2.59 -2.13
N TYR A 177 -1.75 3.38 -1.91
CA TYR A 177 -3.01 2.87 -1.39
C TYR A 177 -4.16 3.33 -2.28
N GLN A 178 -4.54 2.47 -3.21
CA GLN A 178 -5.56 2.72 -4.24
C GLN A 178 -6.11 1.39 -4.74
N GLY A 179 -7.30 1.40 -5.30
CA GLY A 179 -7.90 0.25 -5.96
C GLY A 179 -9.42 0.31 -5.94
N GLU A 180 -10.01 0.91 -4.93
CA GLU A 180 -11.47 0.96 -4.73
C GLU A 180 -12.20 1.61 -5.92
N ALA A 181 -11.61 2.64 -6.52
CA ALA A 181 -12.16 3.29 -7.72
C ALA A 181 -12.06 2.43 -8.99
N ASN A 182 -11.24 1.37 -8.99
CA ASN A 182 -11.06 0.44 -10.12
C ASN A 182 -11.74 -0.93 -9.89
N VAL A 183 -12.56 -1.09 -8.84
CA VAL A 183 -13.17 -2.37 -8.47
C VAL A 183 -14.07 -2.97 -9.57
N ASP A 184 -14.51 -2.17 -10.51
CA ASP A 184 -15.31 -2.56 -11.69
C ASP A 184 -14.47 -3.05 -12.88
N ALA A 185 -13.15 -2.86 -12.86
CA ALA A 185 -12.24 -3.22 -13.95
C ALA A 185 -10.97 -3.95 -13.45
N PRO A 186 -11.10 -5.10 -12.76
CA PRO A 186 -9.97 -5.79 -12.14
C PRO A 186 -8.94 -6.31 -13.16
N ASP A 187 -9.39 -6.80 -14.31
CA ASP A 187 -8.49 -7.30 -15.36
C ASP A 187 -7.67 -6.16 -15.99
N LEU A 188 -8.29 -5.02 -16.22
CA LEU A 188 -7.60 -3.82 -16.69
C LEU A 188 -6.62 -3.30 -15.63
N TYR A 189 -6.99 -3.34 -14.34
CA TYR A 189 -6.11 -2.97 -13.24
C TYR A 189 -4.81 -3.80 -13.22
N THR A 190 -4.90 -5.10 -13.53
CA THR A 190 -3.72 -5.98 -13.63
C THR A 190 -2.73 -5.53 -14.71
N GLN A 191 -3.18 -4.76 -15.70
CA GLN A 191 -2.33 -4.18 -16.74
C GLN A 191 -1.86 -2.76 -16.36
N LEU A 192 -2.79 -1.91 -15.93
CA LEU A 192 -2.52 -0.50 -15.67
C LEU A 192 -1.58 -0.30 -14.47
N PHE A 193 -1.75 -1.06 -13.40
CA PHE A 193 -0.96 -0.83 -12.19
C PHE A 193 0.54 -1.17 -12.37
N PRO A 194 0.95 -2.29 -12.98
CA PRO A 194 2.35 -2.50 -13.34
C PRO A 194 2.90 -1.44 -14.29
N SER A 195 2.08 -0.96 -15.24
CA SER A 195 2.47 0.11 -16.16
C SER A 195 2.67 1.44 -15.46
N LEU A 196 1.82 1.78 -14.49
CA LEU A 196 2.00 2.95 -13.63
C LEU A 196 3.36 2.90 -12.91
N VAL A 197 3.68 1.76 -12.29
CA VAL A 197 4.96 1.62 -11.56
C VAL A 197 6.15 1.75 -12.50
N SER A 198 6.09 1.13 -13.67
CA SER A 198 7.12 1.25 -14.70
C SER A 198 7.28 2.69 -15.20
N ASP A 199 6.15 3.38 -15.44
CA ASP A 199 6.10 4.79 -15.84
C ASP A 199 6.75 5.69 -14.78
N TRP A 200 6.37 5.58 -13.52
CA TRP A 200 6.96 6.39 -12.44
C TRP A 200 8.47 6.14 -12.28
N ARG A 201 8.92 4.88 -12.34
CA ARG A 201 10.35 4.55 -12.29
C ARG A 201 11.12 5.18 -13.44
N LYS A 202 10.54 5.19 -14.65
CA LYS A 202 11.11 5.84 -15.81
C LYS A 202 11.19 7.37 -15.62
N GLN A 203 10.12 8.00 -15.11
CA GLN A 203 10.07 9.44 -14.88
C GLN A 203 11.08 9.89 -13.80
N TRP A 204 11.21 9.11 -12.71
CA TRP A 204 12.19 9.41 -11.66
C TRP A 204 13.64 9.15 -12.07
N GLY A 205 13.90 8.19 -12.93
CA GLY A 205 15.23 7.89 -13.45
C GLY A 205 16.24 7.35 -12.42
N ILE A 206 15.77 6.88 -11.26
CA ILE A 206 16.61 6.34 -10.15
C ILE A 206 16.60 4.82 -10.05
N GLY A 207 16.16 4.13 -11.11
CA GLY A 207 16.10 2.68 -11.18
C GLY A 207 14.84 2.08 -10.53
N GLU A 208 14.92 0.80 -10.19
CA GLU A 208 13.81 0.03 -9.60
C GLU A 208 13.66 0.29 -8.10
N PHE A 209 13.27 1.51 -7.72
CA PHE A 209 13.00 1.82 -6.32
C PHE A 209 11.85 0.96 -5.76
N PRO A 210 11.86 0.63 -4.45
CA PRO A 210 10.80 -0.12 -3.78
C PRO A 210 9.43 0.51 -3.98
N PHE A 211 8.46 -0.30 -4.40
CA PHE A 211 7.08 0.13 -4.58
C PHE A 211 6.15 -0.78 -3.76
N TYR A 212 5.70 -0.29 -2.61
CA TYR A 212 4.86 -1.04 -1.69
C TYR A 212 3.42 -0.56 -1.77
N TYR A 213 2.47 -1.49 -1.77
CA TYR A 213 1.07 -1.13 -1.94
C TYR A 213 0.14 -1.88 -0.99
N ALA A 214 -0.97 -1.23 -0.66
CA ALA A 214 -2.03 -1.82 0.14
C ALA A 214 -3.02 -2.56 -0.76
N GLN A 215 -3.35 -3.80 -0.39
CA GLN A 215 -4.53 -4.48 -0.92
C GLN A 215 -5.77 -3.76 -0.38
N ILE A 216 -6.80 -3.56 -1.21
CA ILE A 216 -8.03 -2.93 -0.73
C ILE A 216 -8.68 -3.75 0.38
N ALA A 217 -9.19 -3.04 1.39
CA ALA A 217 -9.86 -3.65 2.53
C ALA A 217 -11.26 -4.19 2.16
N PRO A 218 -11.79 -5.16 2.90
CA PRO A 218 -13.17 -5.60 2.77
C PRO A 218 -14.16 -4.44 2.96
N PHE A 219 -15.13 -4.34 2.05
CA PHE A 219 -16.24 -3.39 2.12
C PHE A 219 -17.45 -3.93 1.38
N ASN A 220 -18.65 -3.59 1.82
CA ASN A 220 -19.89 -4.07 1.22
C ASN A 220 -20.29 -3.23 -0.02
N TYR A 221 -19.68 -3.53 -1.15
CA TYR A 221 -20.01 -2.91 -2.45
C TYR A 221 -21.42 -3.25 -2.98
N ASN A 222 -22.22 -4.05 -2.26
CA ASN A 222 -23.60 -4.36 -2.67
C ASN A 222 -24.59 -3.27 -2.32
N LYS A 223 -24.18 -2.21 -1.65
CA LYS A 223 -25.00 -1.04 -1.31
C LYS A 223 -24.70 0.13 -2.29
N GLY A 224 -25.73 0.88 -2.64
CA GLY A 224 -25.59 2.07 -3.49
C GLY A 224 -25.04 1.77 -4.90
N GLU A 225 -24.18 2.64 -5.41
CA GLU A 225 -23.57 2.53 -6.74
C GLU A 225 -22.66 1.30 -6.91
N GLY A 226 -22.17 0.75 -5.82
CA GLY A 226 -21.36 -0.47 -5.81
C GLY A 226 -22.14 -1.78 -5.97
N LYS A 227 -23.47 -1.74 -6.11
CA LYS A 227 -24.33 -2.92 -6.15
C LYS A 227 -23.89 -3.91 -7.24
N GLY A 228 -23.67 -5.15 -6.83
CA GLY A 228 -23.23 -6.24 -7.72
C GLY A 228 -21.73 -6.32 -7.95
N LYS A 229 -20.91 -5.41 -7.40
CA LYS A 229 -19.46 -5.46 -7.52
C LYS A 229 -18.85 -6.34 -6.43
N ASN A 230 -17.99 -7.29 -6.80
CA ASN A 230 -17.23 -8.11 -5.87
C ASN A 230 -15.76 -7.69 -5.87
N SER A 231 -15.36 -6.98 -4.82
CA SER A 231 -13.98 -6.50 -4.65
C SER A 231 -12.91 -7.60 -4.51
N ALA A 232 -13.33 -8.86 -4.34
CA ALA A 232 -12.40 -9.99 -4.32
C ALA A 232 -11.63 -10.12 -5.65
N TYR A 233 -12.25 -9.82 -6.79
CA TYR A 233 -11.56 -9.81 -8.08
C TYR A 233 -10.45 -8.75 -8.15
N LEU A 234 -10.67 -7.56 -7.58
CA LEU A 234 -9.61 -6.55 -7.53
C LEU A 234 -8.51 -6.94 -6.53
N ARG A 235 -8.86 -7.52 -5.38
CA ARG A 235 -7.84 -8.06 -4.46
C ARG A 235 -6.99 -9.14 -5.13
N GLU A 236 -7.59 -10.02 -5.93
CA GLU A 236 -6.87 -11.00 -6.74
C GLU A 236 -5.96 -10.32 -7.78
N ALA A 237 -6.44 -9.29 -8.49
CA ALA A 237 -5.64 -8.50 -9.41
C ALA A 237 -4.42 -7.89 -8.71
N GLN A 238 -4.60 -7.34 -7.51
CA GLN A 238 -3.50 -6.81 -6.70
C GLN A 238 -2.48 -7.90 -6.30
N VAL A 239 -2.93 -9.12 -5.97
CA VAL A 239 -2.01 -10.26 -5.73
C VAL A 239 -1.24 -10.62 -7.00
N LYS A 240 -1.90 -10.68 -8.16
CA LYS A 240 -1.23 -10.95 -9.46
C LYS A 240 -0.14 -9.92 -9.76
N CYS A 241 -0.35 -8.66 -9.40
CA CYS A 241 0.63 -7.59 -9.59
C CYS A 241 1.94 -7.79 -8.81
N LEU A 242 1.95 -8.57 -7.71
CA LEU A 242 3.20 -8.91 -7.00
C LEU A 242 4.22 -9.63 -7.88
N HIS A 243 3.76 -10.42 -8.83
CA HIS A 243 4.61 -11.17 -9.76
C HIS A 243 4.98 -10.36 -11.01
N LEU A 244 4.24 -9.28 -11.29
CA LEU A 244 4.43 -8.43 -12.46
C LEU A 244 5.30 -7.20 -12.18
N ILE A 245 5.41 -6.79 -10.91
CA ILE A 245 6.14 -5.59 -10.51
C ILE A 245 7.40 -5.99 -9.73
N PRO A 246 8.60 -5.88 -10.32
CA PRO A 246 9.86 -6.12 -9.61
C PRO A 246 10.00 -5.17 -8.41
N SER A 247 10.74 -5.55 -7.39
CA SER A 247 11.00 -4.75 -6.17
C SER A 247 9.72 -4.20 -5.54
N SER A 248 8.63 -4.96 -5.59
CA SER A 248 7.34 -4.61 -4.98
C SER A 248 7.04 -5.43 -3.73
N GLY A 249 6.00 -5.01 -3.03
CA GLY A 249 5.42 -5.75 -1.91
C GLY A 249 4.01 -5.25 -1.60
N MET A 250 3.18 -6.15 -1.09
CA MET A 250 1.79 -5.84 -0.76
C MET A 250 1.53 -6.04 0.73
N VAL A 251 0.83 -5.10 1.35
CA VAL A 251 0.25 -5.28 2.68
C VAL A 251 -1.21 -5.71 2.56
N VAL A 252 -1.56 -6.81 3.18
CA VAL A 252 -2.92 -7.36 3.19
C VAL A 252 -3.74 -6.67 4.25
N LEU A 253 -5.01 -6.33 3.94
CA LEU A 253 -5.91 -5.59 4.82
C LEU A 253 -7.26 -6.29 5.02
N THR A 254 -7.34 -7.61 4.80
CA THR A 254 -8.59 -8.38 4.94
C THR A 254 -9.10 -8.48 6.38
N ASP A 255 -8.27 -8.19 7.35
CA ASP A 255 -8.56 -8.21 8.79
C ASP A 255 -8.83 -6.82 9.40
N VAL A 256 -8.64 -5.74 8.64
CA VAL A 256 -8.82 -4.35 9.12
C VAL A 256 -9.96 -3.60 8.43
N GLY A 257 -10.72 -4.27 7.55
CA GLY A 257 -11.85 -3.68 6.86
C GLY A 257 -13.11 -3.56 7.72
N ASP A 258 -14.05 -2.77 7.29
CA ASP A 258 -15.40 -2.65 7.85
C ASP A 258 -16.42 -2.73 6.72
N ASP A 259 -17.52 -3.49 6.92
CA ASP A 259 -18.58 -3.63 5.91
C ASP A 259 -19.42 -2.35 5.71
N ARG A 260 -19.34 -1.41 6.65
CA ARG A 260 -20.12 -0.17 6.69
C ARG A 260 -19.39 1.02 6.08
N THR A 261 -18.06 1.04 6.14
CA THR A 261 -17.24 2.09 5.54
C THR A 261 -16.14 1.54 4.64
N ILE A 262 -15.92 2.22 3.52
CA ILE A 262 -14.81 1.94 2.60
C ILE A 262 -13.45 2.42 3.18
N HIS A 263 -13.49 3.18 4.26
CA HIS A 263 -12.34 3.78 4.92
C HIS A 263 -12.06 3.09 6.27
N PRO A 264 -11.24 2.02 6.32
CA PRO A 264 -10.88 1.38 7.58
C PRO A 264 -10.29 2.37 8.58
N MET A 265 -10.76 2.30 9.82
CA MET A 265 -10.31 3.19 10.90
C MET A 265 -8.89 2.87 11.39
N GLU A 266 -8.43 1.63 11.22
CA GLU A 266 -7.13 1.12 11.70
C GLU A 266 -5.95 1.55 10.83
N LYS A 267 -5.76 2.85 10.61
CA LYS A 267 -4.68 3.39 9.77
C LYS A 267 -3.29 3.17 10.37
N GLU A 268 -3.18 3.03 11.68
CA GLU A 268 -1.91 2.66 12.32
C GLU A 268 -1.47 1.27 11.91
N THR A 269 -2.37 0.29 11.87
CA THR A 269 -2.08 -1.06 11.37
C THR A 269 -1.58 -1.02 9.93
N VAL A 270 -2.20 -0.21 9.06
CA VAL A 270 -1.78 -0.02 7.66
C VAL A 270 -0.36 0.54 7.59
N GLY A 271 -0.09 1.66 8.28
CA GLY A 271 1.21 2.32 8.29
C GLY A 271 2.32 1.42 8.86
N ASN A 272 2.03 0.71 9.96
CA ASN A 272 2.98 -0.23 10.56
C ASN A 272 3.30 -1.41 9.62
N ARG A 273 2.31 -1.97 8.91
CA ARG A 273 2.55 -3.04 7.91
C ARG A 273 3.43 -2.57 6.77
N PHE A 274 3.23 -1.37 6.26
CA PHE A 274 4.14 -0.76 5.29
C PHE A 274 5.57 -0.61 5.86
N ALA A 275 5.68 -0.18 7.12
CA ALA A 275 6.99 -0.03 7.77
C ALA A 275 7.68 -1.38 7.97
N TYR A 276 6.98 -2.43 8.38
CA TYR A 276 7.57 -3.77 8.51
C TYR A 276 8.06 -4.29 7.16
N LEU A 277 7.28 -4.09 6.11
CA LEU A 277 7.67 -4.45 4.75
C LEU A 277 8.94 -3.70 4.31
N ALA A 278 9.01 -2.39 4.52
CA ALA A 278 10.20 -1.59 4.23
C ALA A 278 11.40 -2.00 5.10
N LEU A 279 11.22 -2.16 6.41
CA LEU A 279 12.28 -2.60 7.32
C LEU A 279 12.91 -3.91 6.90
N GLY A 280 12.09 -4.90 6.50
CA GLY A 280 12.59 -6.19 6.06
C GLY A 280 13.24 -6.14 4.68
N ARG A 281 12.51 -5.63 3.68
CA ARG A 281 12.93 -5.72 2.28
C ARG A 281 13.89 -4.60 1.83
N THR A 282 13.68 -3.36 2.29
CA THR A 282 14.53 -2.22 1.92
C THR A 282 15.73 -2.05 2.86
N TYR A 283 15.51 -2.23 4.17
CA TYR A 283 16.55 -1.97 5.18
C TYR A 283 17.19 -3.24 5.72
N GLY A 284 16.79 -4.43 5.28
CA GLY A 284 17.43 -5.71 5.62
C GLY A 284 17.31 -6.11 7.10
N LYS A 285 16.35 -5.54 7.84
CA LYS A 285 16.09 -5.95 9.23
C LYS A 285 15.48 -7.35 9.24
N LYS A 286 15.88 -8.16 10.23
CA LYS A 286 15.50 -9.58 10.35
C LYS A 286 14.88 -9.85 11.72
N GLY A 287 14.25 -11.03 11.86
CA GLY A 287 13.73 -11.52 13.16
C GLY A 287 12.24 -11.28 13.37
N PHE A 288 11.53 -10.75 12.38
CA PHE A 288 10.08 -10.57 12.40
C PHE A 288 9.46 -10.90 11.04
N PRO A 289 8.15 -11.24 10.99
CA PRO A 289 7.43 -11.41 9.72
C PRO A 289 7.35 -10.09 8.96
N VAL A 290 7.68 -10.12 7.68
CA VAL A 290 7.71 -8.93 6.82
C VAL A 290 6.37 -8.70 6.14
N THR A 291 5.70 -9.80 5.78
CA THR A 291 4.36 -9.83 5.18
C THR A 291 3.50 -10.86 5.89
N GLY A 292 2.22 -10.94 5.54
CA GLY A 292 1.40 -12.11 5.84
C GLY A 292 1.79 -13.32 4.99
N PRO A 293 1.19 -14.52 5.25
CA PRO A 293 1.44 -15.72 4.47
C PRO A 293 1.06 -15.49 3.01
N LEU A 294 1.96 -15.89 2.10
CA LEU A 294 1.74 -15.84 0.66
C LEU A 294 1.48 -17.25 0.13
N TYR A 295 0.39 -17.41 -0.63
CA TYR A 295 0.11 -18.69 -1.30
C TYR A 295 1.28 -19.10 -2.19
N LYS A 296 1.72 -20.35 -2.04
CA LYS A 296 2.82 -20.93 -2.81
C LYS A 296 2.32 -21.98 -3.81
N SER A 297 1.63 -22.99 -3.31
CA SER A 297 1.19 -24.11 -4.13
C SER A 297 0.04 -24.86 -3.49
N MET A 298 -0.66 -25.65 -4.29
CA MET A 298 -1.63 -26.63 -3.81
C MET A 298 -1.32 -28.02 -4.32
N GLN A 299 -1.70 -29.04 -3.55
CA GLN A 299 -1.66 -30.45 -3.90
C GLN A 299 -3.01 -31.08 -3.57
N THR A 300 -3.57 -31.85 -4.50
CA THR A 300 -4.80 -32.62 -4.26
C THR A 300 -4.48 -34.01 -3.76
N GLU A 301 -5.10 -34.42 -2.64
CA GLU A 301 -5.02 -35.77 -2.06
C GLU A 301 -6.43 -36.31 -1.81
N GLY A 302 -6.95 -37.15 -2.73
CA GLY A 302 -8.33 -37.63 -2.69
C GLY A 302 -9.31 -36.46 -2.73
N ASN A 303 -10.15 -36.33 -1.71
CA ASN A 303 -11.15 -35.27 -1.60
C ASN A 303 -10.67 -34.01 -0.88
N LYS A 304 -9.34 -33.79 -0.75
CA LYS A 304 -8.73 -32.68 -0.02
C LYS A 304 -7.74 -31.94 -0.88
N ILE A 305 -7.62 -30.64 -0.63
CA ILE A 305 -6.54 -29.79 -1.13
C ILE A 305 -5.63 -29.42 0.03
N ILE A 306 -4.34 -29.60 -0.14
CA ILE A 306 -3.29 -29.16 0.79
C ILE A 306 -2.66 -27.91 0.21
N LEU A 307 -2.74 -26.81 0.95
CA LEU A 307 -2.18 -25.50 0.58
C LEU A 307 -0.87 -25.28 1.32
N SER A 308 0.14 -24.88 0.58
CA SER A 308 1.44 -24.45 1.11
C SER A 308 1.60 -22.96 0.92
N PHE A 309 2.37 -22.34 1.81
CA PHE A 309 2.59 -20.89 1.84
C PHE A 309 4.07 -20.58 1.98
N ASP A 310 4.48 -19.42 1.47
CA ASP A 310 5.75 -18.77 1.78
C ASP A 310 5.54 -17.67 2.82
N GLU A 311 6.61 -17.09 3.35
CA GLU A 311 6.62 -16.01 4.33
C GLU A 311 5.90 -16.35 5.66
N MET A 312 5.88 -17.62 6.05
CA MET A 312 5.14 -18.11 7.23
C MET A 312 5.85 -17.92 8.57
N GLY A 313 7.13 -17.53 8.60
CA GLY A 313 7.87 -17.45 9.85
C GLY A 313 7.87 -18.78 10.64
N LYS A 314 7.27 -18.76 11.82
CA LYS A 314 7.16 -19.95 12.70
C LYS A 314 5.91 -20.82 12.44
N GLY A 315 5.11 -20.47 11.45
CA GLY A 315 3.86 -21.15 11.12
C GLY A 315 2.66 -20.20 11.06
N LEU A 316 1.49 -20.75 10.71
CA LEU A 316 0.24 -20.02 10.58
C LEU A 316 -0.53 -20.00 11.91
N THR A 317 -1.32 -18.97 12.12
CA THR A 317 -2.23 -18.86 13.27
C THR A 317 -3.54 -18.20 12.87
N THR A 318 -4.59 -18.48 13.63
CA THR A 318 -5.87 -17.75 13.58
C THR A 318 -6.18 -17.07 14.91
N TYR A 319 -5.22 -17.00 15.81
CA TYR A 319 -5.44 -16.58 17.22
C TYR A 319 -6.59 -17.33 17.89
N ARG A 320 -6.68 -18.65 17.64
CA ARG A 320 -7.74 -19.57 18.13
C ARG A 320 -9.14 -19.28 17.54
N GLN A 321 -9.24 -18.42 16.53
CA GLN A 321 -10.49 -18.25 15.80
C GLN A 321 -10.70 -19.38 14.79
N PRO A 322 -11.93 -19.71 14.39
CA PRO A 322 -12.18 -20.68 13.35
C PRO A 322 -11.48 -20.33 12.03
N LEU A 323 -10.86 -21.29 11.38
CA LEU A 323 -10.24 -21.12 10.07
C LEU A 323 -11.31 -21.19 8.97
N ASN A 324 -11.97 -20.07 8.71
CA ASN A 324 -13.10 -19.92 7.81
C ASN A 324 -12.71 -19.20 6.51
N GLY A 325 -13.66 -19.14 5.57
CA GLY A 325 -13.53 -18.33 4.34
C GLY A 325 -12.94 -19.09 3.16
N PHE A 326 -12.77 -20.42 3.27
CA PHE A 326 -12.37 -21.26 2.16
C PHE A 326 -13.57 -21.78 1.39
N GLU A 327 -13.41 -21.90 0.08
CA GLU A 327 -14.36 -22.57 -0.82
C GLU A 327 -13.55 -23.42 -1.81
N VAL A 328 -14.09 -24.57 -2.21
CA VAL A 328 -13.47 -25.47 -3.19
C VAL A 328 -14.44 -25.77 -4.32
N ALA A 329 -13.91 -26.09 -5.50
CA ALA A 329 -14.69 -26.50 -6.67
C ALA A 329 -14.07 -27.72 -7.34
N GLY A 330 -14.91 -28.52 -7.98
CA GLY A 330 -14.54 -29.56 -8.93
C GLY A 330 -14.27 -29.01 -10.33
N GLU A 331 -14.26 -29.87 -11.33
CA GLU A 331 -14.10 -29.52 -12.74
C GLU A 331 -15.20 -28.58 -13.27
N ASP A 332 -16.38 -28.64 -12.66
CA ASP A 332 -17.53 -27.78 -12.96
C ASP A 332 -17.33 -26.31 -12.58
N ARG A 333 -16.27 -25.99 -11.81
CA ARG A 333 -15.96 -24.65 -11.31
C ARG A 333 -17.05 -24.04 -10.43
N VAL A 334 -17.95 -24.84 -9.88
CA VAL A 334 -18.92 -24.41 -8.88
C VAL A 334 -18.27 -24.46 -7.51
N PHE A 335 -18.15 -23.30 -6.86
CA PHE A 335 -17.47 -23.18 -5.56
C PHE A 335 -18.45 -23.43 -4.41
N HIS A 336 -18.11 -24.38 -3.56
CA HIS A 336 -18.85 -24.76 -2.35
C HIS A 336 -18.05 -24.38 -1.09
N PRO A 337 -18.73 -24.00 0.01
CA PRO A 337 -18.09 -23.78 1.29
C PRO A 337 -17.26 -24.99 1.71
N ALA A 338 -16.10 -24.73 2.28
CA ALA A 338 -15.16 -25.76 2.65
C ALA A 338 -14.71 -25.66 4.11
N HIS A 339 -14.50 -26.81 4.74
CA HIS A 339 -13.84 -26.92 6.03
C HIS A 339 -12.33 -26.81 5.84
N ALA A 340 -11.70 -26.02 6.70
CA ALA A 340 -10.25 -25.88 6.69
C ALA A 340 -9.66 -26.19 8.07
N ARG A 341 -8.47 -26.78 8.08
CA ARG A 341 -7.69 -27.03 9.29
C ARG A 341 -6.21 -26.89 9.00
N PHE A 342 -5.43 -26.61 10.01
CA PHE A 342 -3.98 -26.67 9.87
C PHE A 342 -3.50 -28.11 9.65
N GLY A 343 -2.49 -28.24 8.82
CA GLY A 343 -1.68 -29.43 8.70
C GLY A 343 -0.66 -29.53 9.83
N LYS A 344 0.33 -30.43 9.67
CA LYS A 344 1.37 -30.64 10.65
C LYS A 344 2.13 -29.33 10.91
N ASP A 345 2.34 -29.02 12.20
CA ASP A 345 3.11 -27.86 12.65
C ASP A 345 2.62 -26.51 12.10
N ALA A 346 1.32 -26.42 11.72
CA ALA A 346 0.71 -25.24 11.12
C ALA A 346 1.49 -24.67 9.89
N GLN A 347 2.14 -25.53 9.11
CA GLN A 347 2.88 -25.14 7.91
C GLN A 347 2.00 -25.19 6.65
N THR A 348 0.87 -25.88 6.71
CA THR A 348 -0.06 -26.04 5.61
C THR A 348 -1.49 -25.83 6.08
N VAL A 349 -2.39 -25.58 5.13
CA VAL A 349 -3.84 -25.62 5.36
C VAL A 349 -4.43 -26.75 4.52
N ILE A 350 -5.22 -27.60 5.16
CA ILE A 350 -5.94 -28.70 4.51
C ILE A 350 -7.39 -28.29 4.39
N VAL A 351 -7.92 -28.31 3.16
CA VAL A 351 -9.26 -27.83 2.82
C VAL A 351 -10.05 -28.95 2.16
N SER A 352 -11.32 -29.13 2.54
CA SER A 352 -12.24 -30.10 1.92
C SER A 352 -13.69 -29.66 2.07
N SER A 353 -14.55 -30.12 1.18
CA SER A 353 -15.99 -29.95 1.26
C SER A 353 -16.70 -31.32 1.05
N PRO A 354 -17.75 -31.63 1.79
CA PRO A 354 -18.54 -32.81 1.52
C PRO A 354 -19.30 -32.77 0.19
N GLU A 355 -19.46 -31.58 -0.37
CA GLU A 355 -20.14 -31.33 -1.65
C GLU A 355 -19.23 -31.50 -2.87
N VAL A 356 -17.91 -31.71 -2.66
CA VAL A 356 -16.91 -31.80 -3.76
C VAL A 356 -16.00 -33.01 -3.52
N GLU A 357 -16.26 -34.10 -4.22
CA GLU A 357 -15.49 -35.35 -4.07
C GLU A 357 -14.08 -35.23 -4.69
N GLN A 358 -13.96 -34.51 -5.80
CA GLN A 358 -12.71 -34.32 -6.53
C GLN A 358 -12.40 -32.83 -6.69
N PRO A 359 -11.86 -32.17 -5.66
CA PRO A 359 -11.57 -30.75 -5.73
C PRO A 359 -10.34 -30.47 -6.62
N VAL A 360 -10.49 -29.53 -7.56
CA VAL A 360 -9.43 -29.07 -8.47
C VAL A 360 -9.11 -27.59 -8.30
N ALA A 361 -9.93 -26.86 -7.54
CA ALA A 361 -9.71 -25.43 -7.28
C ALA A 361 -10.09 -25.06 -5.85
N VAL A 362 -9.41 -24.07 -5.33
CA VAL A 362 -9.65 -23.48 -4.00
C VAL A 362 -9.60 -21.97 -4.08
N ARG A 363 -10.41 -21.30 -3.31
CA ARG A 363 -10.32 -19.85 -3.09
C ARG A 363 -10.51 -19.51 -1.61
N TYR A 364 -9.90 -18.42 -1.19
CA TYR A 364 -9.92 -17.95 0.18
C TYR A 364 -10.34 -16.48 0.23
N ALA A 365 -11.22 -16.14 1.18
CA ALA A 365 -11.71 -14.77 1.37
C ALA A 365 -12.30 -14.13 0.09
N PHE A 366 -12.89 -14.93 -0.81
CA PHE A 366 -13.32 -14.48 -2.14
C PHE A 366 -14.74 -13.91 -2.12
N LYS A 367 -14.97 -12.95 -1.21
CA LYS A 367 -16.24 -12.22 -1.03
C LYS A 367 -15.95 -10.73 -0.88
N ALA A 368 -16.92 -9.88 -1.22
CA ALA A 368 -16.78 -8.43 -1.05
C ALA A 368 -16.45 -8.07 0.41
N VAL A 369 -17.14 -8.72 1.35
CA VAL A 369 -16.86 -8.66 2.78
C VAL A 369 -16.36 -10.02 3.24
N SER A 370 -15.11 -10.10 3.62
CA SER A 370 -14.48 -11.29 4.21
C SER A 370 -13.65 -10.84 5.39
N TYR A 371 -14.10 -11.17 6.59
CA TYR A 371 -13.27 -11.04 7.78
C TYR A 371 -12.50 -12.33 7.95
N THR A 372 -11.19 -12.24 7.92
CA THR A 372 -10.30 -13.40 8.00
C THR A 372 -9.28 -13.22 9.10
N HIS A 373 -9.00 -14.31 9.80
CA HIS A 373 -8.03 -14.32 10.90
C HIS A 373 -6.80 -15.19 10.59
N LEU A 374 -6.62 -15.60 9.33
CA LEU A 374 -5.41 -16.32 8.93
C LEU A 374 -4.25 -15.33 8.83
N THR A 375 -3.33 -15.41 9.76
CA THR A 375 -2.18 -14.52 9.88
C THR A 375 -0.97 -15.24 10.46
N LEU A 376 0.10 -14.52 10.68
CA LEU A 376 1.28 -15.00 11.39
C LEU A 376 1.17 -14.70 12.88
N PRO A 377 1.74 -15.54 13.76
CA PRO A 377 1.87 -15.18 15.14
C PRO A 377 2.76 -13.93 15.26
N THR A 378 2.18 -12.85 15.75
CA THR A 378 2.97 -11.72 16.26
C THR A 378 3.43 -12.12 17.66
N THR A 379 4.71 -12.09 17.89
CA THR A 379 5.22 -12.14 19.28
C THR A 379 4.90 -10.79 19.90
N GLU A 380 3.91 -10.74 20.80
CA GLU A 380 3.83 -9.69 21.79
C GLU A 380 5.00 -9.83 22.76
#